data_98a7d701b1d59e8105b29781d3be51c7
#
_entry.id   98a7d701b1d59e8105b29781d3be51c7
#
_cell.length_a   1.000
_cell.length_b   1.000
_cell.length_c   1.000
_cell.angle_alpha   90.00
_cell.angle_beta   90.00
_cell.angle_gamma   90.00
#
_symmetry.space_group_name_H-M   'P 1'
#
loop_
_entity.id
_entity.type
_entity.pdbx_description
1 polymer ?
#
loop_
_entity_poly.entity_id
_entity_poly.type
_entity_poly.pdbx_seq_one_letter_code
_entity_poly.pdbx_strand_id
1 'polypeptide(L)'
;MQLAAITDEISQDFEHALDVLREYGATGAELRGLWGTNIADLSDAQVARADAAMRERGIRPVCLATPFFKCDLDPAEPNPGEAVGRMHLAQPRGLEQQMEMLQRCIAIAHRLAVPYLRIFSFWKRDRLTPQIEARIVEALQEPVALAARAGVTLLLENEHACYIGTGQEAARVAAAVNSPHLRLVWDPGNAFCAGETPYPDGYLAVRPYLAHMHVKDARMVDTPHHGRQPEWCVIGEGDIDYAGQFAALKQDGYTGYVSLETHYIPEAGSGENGRGTAEDGSRLCLAALQRFLA
;
A
#
# COMPACT_ATOMS: atom_id res chain seq x y z
N MET A 1 14.55 -2.42 11.21
CA MET A 1 13.21 -2.38 10.53
C MET A 1 12.16 -2.89 11.50
N GLN A 2 10.90 -2.46 11.38
CA GLN A 2 9.81 -2.83 12.27
C GLN A 2 8.69 -3.48 11.46
N LEU A 3 8.01 -4.48 12.03
CA LEU A 3 6.93 -5.21 11.37
C LEU A 3 5.61 -4.45 11.51
N ALA A 4 4.88 -4.35 10.41
CA ALA A 4 3.50 -3.91 10.34
C ALA A 4 2.72 -4.75 9.31
N ALA A 5 1.42 -4.57 9.22
CA ALA A 5 0.61 -5.07 8.11
C ALA A 5 -0.61 -4.16 7.86
N ILE A 6 -1.15 -4.25 6.66
CA ILE A 6 -2.47 -3.72 6.32
C ILE A 6 -3.51 -4.62 6.99
N THR A 7 -4.25 -4.08 7.94
CA THR A 7 -5.06 -4.88 8.88
C THR A 7 -6.20 -5.65 8.26
N ASP A 8 -6.85 -5.12 7.22
CA ASP A 8 -7.97 -5.78 6.54
C ASP A 8 -7.55 -6.90 5.58
N GLU A 9 -6.25 -7.07 5.33
CA GLU A 9 -5.69 -8.28 4.71
C GLU A 9 -5.72 -9.48 5.68
N ILE A 10 -5.75 -9.22 6.97
CA ILE A 10 -5.87 -10.24 8.02
C ILE A 10 -7.36 -10.51 8.28
N SER A 11 -8.10 -9.47 8.69
CA SER A 11 -9.51 -9.59 9.03
C SER A 11 -10.22 -8.24 8.94
N GLN A 12 -11.52 -8.27 8.59
CA GLN A 12 -12.40 -7.11 8.73
C GLN A 12 -12.78 -6.82 10.20
N ASP A 13 -12.64 -7.80 11.10
CA ASP A 13 -12.65 -7.56 12.54
C ASP A 13 -11.30 -6.95 12.93
N PHE A 14 -11.33 -5.64 13.16
CA PHE A 14 -10.11 -4.87 13.39
C PHE A 14 -9.38 -5.27 14.68
N GLU A 15 -10.13 -5.50 15.76
CA GLU A 15 -9.56 -5.93 17.04
C GLU A 15 -8.88 -7.28 16.91
N HIS A 16 -9.50 -8.22 16.19
CA HIS A 16 -8.92 -9.52 15.89
C HIS A 16 -7.65 -9.38 15.03
N ALA A 17 -7.67 -8.54 13.99
CA ALA A 17 -6.48 -8.29 13.16
C ALA A 17 -5.31 -7.74 13.99
N LEU A 18 -5.58 -6.85 14.96
CA LEU A 18 -4.56 -6.35 15.87
C LEU A 18 -4.02 -7.43 16.81
N ASP A 19 -4.87 -8.35 17.27
CA ASP A 19 -4.44 -9.48 18.12
C ASP A 19 -3.53 -10.42 17.34
N VAL A 20 -3.86 -10.73 16.07
CA VAL A 20 -2.98 -11.50 15.17
C VAL A 20 -1.64 -10.79 14.98
N LEU A 21 -1.61 -9.48 14.73
CA LEU A 21 -0.36 -8.73 14.60
C LEU A 21 0.54 -8.87 15.84
N ARG A 22 -0.05 -8.82 17.04
CA ARG A 22 0.69 -9.00 18.31
C ARG A 22 1.31 -10.39 18.44
N GLU A 23 0.62 -11.44 17.99
CA GLU A 23 1.15 -12.82 18.01
C GLU A 23 2.49 -12.91 17.24
N TYR A 24 2.65 -12.09 16.18
CA TYR A 24 3.87 -12.02 15.39
C TYR A 24 4.82 -10.90 15.82
N GLY A 25 4.59 -10.26 16.97
CA GLY A 25 5.46 -9.21 17.49
C GLY A 25 5.46 -7.91 16.66
N ALA A 26 4.44 -7.70 15.83
CA ALA A 26 4.28 -6.46 15.10
C ALA A 26 3.95 -5.32 16.07
N THR A 27 4.54 -4.15 15.81
CA THR A 27 4.34 -2.93 16.60
C THR A 27 3.57 -1.85 15.84
N GLY A 28 3.32 -2.07 14.54
CA GLY A 28 2.63 -1.16 13.65
C GLY A 28 1.40 -1.78 13.00
N ALA A 29 0.40 -0.95 12.74
CA ALA A 29 -0.77 -1.28 11.93
C ALA A 29 -0.93 -0.23 10.82
N GLU A 30 -1.12 -0.67 9.60
CA GLU A 30 -1.51 0.18 8.49
C GLU A 30 -3.02 0.08 8.26
N LEU A 31 -3.68 1.23 8.18
CA LEU A 31 -5.13 1.31 8.25
C LEU A 31 -5.72 1.59 6.87
N ARG A 32 -6.39 0.56 6.27
CA ARG A 32 -7.11 0.66 5.00
C ARG A 32 -8.60 0.41 5.17
N GLY A 33 -8.99 -0.74 5.66
CA GLY A 33 -10.35 -1.15 5.93
C GLY A 33 -10.51 -1.62 7.38
N LEU A 34 -11.57 -1.17 8.05
CA LEU A 34 -11.88 -1.51 9.43
C LEU A 34 -13.38 -1.75 9.55
N TRP A 35 -13.79 -2.90 10.07
CA TRP A 35 -15.21 -3.25 10.26
C TRP A 35 -16.05 -3.08 8.98
N GLY A 36 -15.50 -3.48 7.82
CA GLY A 36 -16.17 -3.36 6.54
C GLY A 36 -16.26 -1.95 5.97
N THR A 37 -15.50 -0.98 6.51
CA THR A 37 -15.52 0.44 6.09
C THR A 37 -14.09 0.91 5.80
N ASN A 38 -13.88 1.58 4.66
CA ASN A 38 -12.58 2.15 4.34
C ASN A 38 -12.21 3.29 5.29
N ILE A 39 -10.94 3.47 5.57
CA ILE A 39 -10.41 4.53 6.46
C ILE A 39 -10.91 5.93 6.08
N ALA A 40 -11.06 6.21 4.79
CA ALA A 40 -11.56 7.51 4.31
C ALA A 40 -13.03 7.76 4.62
N ASP A 41 -13.81 6.71 4.92
CA ASP A 41 -15.24 6.73 5.14
C ASP A 41 -15.64 6.52 6.62
N LEU A 42 -14.65 6.32 7.51
CA LEU A 42 -14.92 6.10 8.93
C LEU A 42 -15.58 7.32 9.58
N SER A 43 -16.58 7.07 10.40
CA SER A 43 -17.13 8.07 11.31
C SER A 43 -16.14 8.43 12.44
N ASP A 44 -16.34 9.57 13.08
CA ASP A 44 -15.52 10.00 14.21
C ASP A 44 -15.56 9.02 15.39
N ALA A 45 -16.70 8.35 15.60
CA ALA A 45 -16.83 7.32 16.62
C ALA A 45 -15.99 6.08 16.28
N GLN A 46 -15.95 5.66 15.03
CA GLN A 46 -15.12 4.55 14.58
C GLN A 46 -13.62 4.90 14.66
N VAL A 47 -13.22 6.12 14.32
CA VAL A 47 -11.84 6.58 14.49
C VAL A 47 -11.42 6.54 15.95
N ALA A 48 -12.30 6.99 16.89
CA ALA A 48 -12.02 6.91 18.32
C ALA A 48 -11.92 5.46 18.82
N ARG A 49 -12.78 4.56 18.32
CA ARG A 49 -12.72 3.13 18.63
C ARG A 49 -11.41 2.51 18.14
N ALA A 50 -10.97 2.84 16.93
CA ALA A 50 -9.72 2.35 16.38
C ALA A 50 -8.51 2.80 17.21
N ASP A 51 -8.46 4.08 17.61
CA ASP A 51 -7.41 4.60 18.49
C ASP A 51 -7.37 3.84 19.84
N ALA A 52 -8.52 3.64 20.47
CA ALA A 52 -8.62 2.91 21.73
C ALA A 52 -8.15 1.45 21.59
N ALA A 53 -8.60 0.74 20.54
CA ALA A 53 -8.23 -0.65 20.27
C ALA A 53 -6.72 -0.83 20.06
N MET A 54 -6.08 0.08 19.33
CA MET A 54 -4.64 0.07 19.10
C MET A 54 -3.85 0.38 20.38
N ARG A 55 -4.27 1.38 21.15
CA ARG A 55 -3.61 1.74 22.43
C ARG A 55 -3.66 0.60 23.43
N GLU A 56 -4.83 -0.05 23.57
CA GLU A 56 -5.00 -1.21 24.46
C GLU A 56 -4.02 -2.34 24.15
N ARG A 57 -3.67 -2.49 22.87
CA ARG A 57 -2.79 -3.54 22.37
C ARG A 57 -1.34 -3.12 22.22
N GLY A 58 -1.01 -1.85 22.46
CA GLY A 58 0.34 -1.31 22.27
C GLY A 58 0.79 -1.27 20.81
N ILE A 59 -0.14 -1.27 19.85
CA ILE A 59 0.12 -1.15 18.43
C ILE A 59 -0.01 0.32 18.02
N ARG A 60 0.88 0.79 17.13
CA ARG A 60 0.85 2.16 16.62
C ARG A 60 0.29 2.16 15.19
N PRO A 61 -0.58 3.10 14.84
CA PRO A 61 -0.92 3.34 13.45
C PRO A 61 0.30 3.94 12.73
N VAL A 62 0.68 3.37 11.58
CA VAL A 62 1.92 3.77 10.89
C VAL A 62 1.66 4.53 9.60
N CYS A 63 0.58 4.20 8.90
CA CYS A 63 0.15 4.84 7.67
C CYS A 63 -1.36 4.69 7.51
N LEU A 64 -2.02 5.71 6.95
CA LEU A 64 -3.38 5.58 6.44
C LEU A 64 -3.30 5.17 4.97
N ALA A 65 -3.70 3.95 4.65
CA ALA A 65 -3.73 3.44 3.30
C ALA A 65 -4.98 3.95 2.57
N THR A 66 -4.98 5.24 2.25
CA THR A 66 -6.12 5.93 1.64
C THR A 66 -6.30 5.56 0.16
N PRO A 67 -7.51 5.70 -0.41
CA PRO A 67 -7.74 5.51 -1.85
C PRO A 67 -7.54 6.80 -2.65
N PHE A 68 -6.83 7.81 -2.11
CA PHE A 68 -6.64 9.09 -2.77
C PHE A 68 -5.97 8.93 -4.13
N PHE A 69 -6.57 9.52 -5.16
CA PHE A 69 -6.22 9.36 -6.58
C PHE A 69 -6.35 7.93 -7.15
N LYS A 70 -7.06 7.04 -6.47
CA LYS A 70 -7.55 5.80 -7.06
C LYS A 70 -8.84 6.06 -7.86
N CYS A 71 -8.76 6.94 -8.84
CA CYS A 71 -9.82 7.41 -9.74
C CYS A 71 -9.26 7.65 -11.14
N ASP A 72 -10.09 8.06 -12.10
CA ASP A 72 -9.64 8.44 -13.43
C ASP A 72 -8.94 9.80 -13.41
N LEU A 73 -7.85 9.93 -14.16
CA LEU A 73 -7.13 11.20 -14.36
C LEU A 73 -7.95 12.18 -15.22
N ASP A 74 -8.75 11.65 -16.12
CA ASP A 74 -9.66 12.40 -16.97
C ASP A 74 -11.08 11.82 -16.86
N PRO A 75 -12.02 12.53 -16.21
CA PRO A 75 -13.38 12.04 -16.06
C PRO A 75 -14.13 11.85 -17.39
N ALA A 76 -13.70 12.55 -18.47
CA ALA A 76 -14.27 12.39 -19.80
C ALA A 76 -13.78 11.11 -20.51
N GLU A 77 -12.70 10.53 -19.99
CA GLU A 77 -12.07 9.32 -20.53
C GLU A 77 -11.93 8.24 -19.45
N PRO A 78 -13.03 7.66 -18.94
CA PRO A 78 -12.97 6.71 -17.85
C PRO A 78 -12.23 5.42 -18.26
N ASN A 79 -11.58 4.79 -17.28
CA ASN A 79 -10.97 3.48 -17.47
C ASN A 79 -12.08 2.47 -17.80
N PRO A 80 -12.00 1.73 -18.92
CA PRO A 80 -13.04 0.78 -19.33
C PRO A 80 -13.09 -0.50 -18.48
N GLY A 81 -12.14 -0.68 -17.58
CA GLY A 81 -11.95 -1.93 -16.84
C GLY A 81 -12.32 -1.85 -15.36
N GLU A 82 -12.30 -2.95 -14.73
CA GLU A 82 -12.68 -3.45 -13.41
C GLU A 82 -12.25 -2.63 -12.16
N ALA A 83 -12.03 -1.33 -12.29
CA ALA A 83 -11.48 -0.47 -11.22
C ALA A 83 -12.32 -0.48 -9.94
N VAL A 84 -13.64 -0.67 -10.05
CA VAL A 84 -14.57 -0.59 -8.91
C VAL A 84 -14.34 -1.74 -7.89
N GLY A 85 -13.97 -2.93 -8.34
CA GLY A 85 -13.68 -4.08 -7.45
C GLY A 85 -12.38 -3.94 -6.65
N ARG A 86 -11.52 -2.99 -7.01
CA ARG A 86 -10.20 -2.77 -6.38
C ARG A 86 -10.15 -1.59 -5.41
N MET A 87 -11.30 -1.09 -5.01
CA MET A 87 -11.40 0.07 -4.11
C MET A 87 -11.27 -0.27 -2.62
N HIS A 88 -11.11 -1.54 -2.26
CA HIS A 88 -10.97 -1.96 -0.85
C HIS A 88 -12.02 -1.31 0.05
N LEU A 89 -13.30 -1.50 -0.27
CA LEU A 89 -14.46 -0.96 0.46
C LEU A 89 -14.59 0.58 0.45
N ALA A 90 -13.71 1.33 -0.22
CA ALA A 90 -13.86 2.77 -0.34
C ALA A 90 -15.04 3.11 -1.26
N GLN A 91 -15.75 4.20 -0.90
CA GLN A 91 -16.75 4.75 -1.79
C GLN A 91 -16.10 5.31 -3.06
N PRO A 92 -16.60 4.99 -4.26
CA PRO A 92 -16.11 5.60 -5.48
C PRO A 92 -16.22 7.12 -5.43
N ARG A 93 -15.15 7.83 -5.79
CA ARG A 93 -15.10 9.30 -5.84
C ARG A 93 -14.40 9.73 -7.11
N GLY A 94 -15.05 10.63 -7.85
CA GLY A 94 -14.43 11.28 -9.00
C GLY A 94 -13.32 12.26 -8.59
N LEU A 95 -12.66 12.82 -9.59
CA LEU A 95 -11.53 13.73 -9.38
C LEU A 95 -11.90 14.96 -8.53
N GLU A 96 -13.10 15.50 -8.74
CA GLU A 96 -13.62 16.66 -8.01
C GLU A 96 -13.81 16.44 -6.52
N GLN A 97 -13.95 15.19 -6.08
CA GLN A 97 -14.18 14.82 -4.66
C GLN A 97 -12.88 14.42 -3.93
N GLN A 98 -11.77 14.32 -4.66
CA GLN A 98 -10.51 13.84 -4.09
C GLN A 98 -9.99 14.77 -3.00
N MET A 99 -10.04 16.09 -3.21
CA MET A 99 -9.50 17.04 -2.25
C MET A 99 -10.29 17.08 -0.93
N GLU A 100 -11.62 16.91 -0.98
CA GLU A 100 -12.44 16.78 0.22
C GLU A 100 -12.07 15.50 1.01
N MET A 101 -11.93 14.38 0.29
CA MET A 101 -11.48 13.12 0.89
C MET A 101 -10.09 13.26 1.53
N LEU A 102 -9.14 13.92 0.87
CA LEU A 102 -7.80 14.15 1.42
C LEU A 102 -7.87 14.97 2.72
N GLN A 103 -8.67 16.04 2.75
CA GLN A 103 -8.87 16.85 3.97
C GLN A 103 -9.43 15.99 5.10
N ARG A 104 -10.39 15.12 4.82
CA ARG A 104 -10.94 14.17 5.80
C ARG A 104 -9.86 13.21 6.30
N CYS A 105 -9.06 12.62 5.40
CA CYS A 105 -7.98 11.71 5.78
C CYS A 105 -6.89 12.42 6.61
N ILE A 106 -6.57 13.68 6.31
CA ILE A 106 -5.65 14.49 7.12
C ILE A 106 -6.21 14.70 8.55
N ALA A 107 -7.49 15.00 8.67
CA ALA A 107 -8.13 15.13 9.99
C ALA A 107 -8.08 13.81 10.80
N ILE A 108 -8.28 12.66 10.15
CA ILE A 108 -8.12 11.35 10.77
C ILE A 108 -6.65 11.11 11.18
N ALA A 109 -5.70 11.43 10.29
CA ALA A 109 -4.28 11.27 10.55
C ALA A 109 -3.83 12.08 11.78
N HIS A 110 -4.26 13.32 11.93
CA HIS A 110 -3.99 14.14 13.12
C HIS A 110 -4.57 13.50 14.39
N ARG A 111 -5.80 13.00 14.33
CA ARG A 111 -6.46 12.38 15.47
C ARG A 111 -5.78 11.11 15.93
N LEU A 112 -5.25 10.33 15.01
CA LEU A 112 -4.53 9.08 15.27
C LEU A 112 -3.01 9.29 15.43
N ALA A 113 -2.51 10.52 15.29
CA ALA A 113 -1.08 10.87 15.29
C ALA A 113 -0.28 10.08 14.23
N VAL A 114 -0.84 9.89 13.04
CA VAL A 114 -0.20 9.20 11.91
C VAL A 114 0.46 10.23 10.99
N PRO A 115 1.76 10.09 10.67
CA PRO A 115 2.45 11.05 9.82
C PRO A 115 2.23 10.84 8.33
N TYR A 116 1.77 9.64 7.91
CA TYR A 116 1.77 9.18 6.53
C TYR A 116 0.39 8.86 6.01
N LEU A 117 0.10 9.33 4.78
CA LEU A 117 -1.07 8.97 4.00
C LEU A 117 -0.62 8.40 2.67
N ARG A 118 -0.89 7.12 2.41
CA ARG A 118 -0.64 6.51 1.11
C ARG A 118 -1.61 7.07 0.08
N ILE A 119 -1.10 7.34 -1.13
CA ILE A 119 -1.83 7.84 -2.27
C ILE A 119 -1.45 7.08 -3.55
N PHE A 120 -2.23 7.28 -4.61
CA PHE A 120 -2.02 6.66 -5.90
C PHE A 120 -1.79 7.69 -7.03
N SER A 121 -1.67 7.19 -8.27
CA SER A 121 -1.35 7.95 -9.47
C SER A 121 -2.39 7.78 -10.57
N PHE A 122 -3.66 7.67 -10.19
CA PHE A 122 -4.80 7.45 -11.09
C PHE A 122 -4.82 6.08 -11.78
N TRP A 123 -6.01 5.59 -12.14
CA TRP A 123 -6.16 4.34 -12.87
C TRP A 123 -5.45 4.37 -14.21
N LYS A 124 -4.68 3.34 -14.50
CA LYS A 124 -3.99 3.16 -15.76
C LYS A 124 -4.97 2.78 -16.85
N ARG A 125 -5.13 3.64 -17.85
CA ARG A 125 -5.92 3.38 -19.04
C ARG A 125 -5.05 2.87 -20.18
N ASP A 126 -3.94 3.57 -20.41
CA ASP A 126 -2.98 3.32 -21.46
C ASP A 126 -1.55 3.31 -20.89
N ARG A 127 -0.56 3.17 -21.75
CA ARG A 127 0.84 3.31 -21.31
C ARG A 127 1.11 4.72 -20.79
N LEU A 128 1.97 4.82 -19.79
CA LEU A 128 2.49 6.10 -19.32
C LEU A 128 3.25 6.82 -20.43
N THR A 129 2.87 8.05 -20.73
CA THR A 129 3.58 8.94 -21.66
C THR A 129 4.14 10.15 -20.90
N PRO A 130 5.14 10.89 -21.43
CA PRO A 130 5.63 12.11 -20.80
C PRO A 130 4.52 13.13 -20.50
N GLN A 131 3.49 13.20 -21.35
CA GLN A 131 2.35 14.12 -21.18
C GLN A 131 1.47 13.68 -19.99
N ILE A 132 1.21 12.38 -19.86
CA ILE A 132 0.45 11.83 -18.70
C ILE A 132 1.27 12.02 -17.43
N GLU A 133 2.57 11.72 -17.43
CA GLU A 133 3.45 11.92 -16.28
C GLU A 133 3.45 13.40 -15.84
N ALA A 134 3.52 14.34 -16.76
CA ALA A 134 3.44 15.78 -16.45
C ALA A 134 2.07 16.16 -15.83
N ARG A 135 0.96 15.62 -16.33
CA ARG A 135 -0.38 15.84 -15.73
C ARG A 135 -0.47 15.27 -14.30
N ILE A 136 0.12 14.10 -14.06
CA ILE A 136 0.18 13.50 -12.70
C ILE A 136 0.99 14.40 -11.77
N VAL A 137 2.16 14.88 -12.21
CA VAL A 137 2.99 15.80 -11.42
C VAL A 137 2.23 17.10 -11.12
N GLU A 138 1.51 17.66 -12.07
CA GLU A 138 0.66 18.84 -11.87
C GLU A 138 -0.46 18.58 -10.87
N ALA A 139 -1.19 17.45 -11.01
CA ALA A 139 -2.26 17.06 -10.11
C ALA A 139 -1.80 16.86 -8.66
N LEU A 140 -0.53 16.50 -8.43
CA LEU A 140 0.04 16.31 -7.11
C LEU A 140 0.43 17.62 -6.39
N GLN A 141 0.55 18.75 -7.10
CA GLN A 141 1.05 20.01 -6.51
C GLN A 141 0.15 20.51 -5.36
N GLU A 142 -1.15 20.62 -5.58
CA GLU A 142 -2.09 21.11 -4.58
C GLU A 142 -2.24 20.16 -3.38
N PRO A 143 -2.43 18.84 -3.56
CA PRO A 143 -2.42 17.86 -2.47
C PRO A 143 -1.17 17.91 -1.61
N VAL A 144 0.01 17.98 -2.24
CA VAL A 144 1.30 18.05 -1.52
C VAL A 144 1.43 19.36 -0.74
N ALA A 145 1.00 20.49 -1.32
CA ALA A 145 0.98 21.77 -0.61
C ALA A 145 0.01 21.75 0.59
N LEU A 146 -1.15 21.07 0.46
CA LEU A 146 -2.08 20.88 1.56
C LEU A 146 -1.47 20.00 2.67
N ALA A 147 -0.84 18.89 2.32
CA ALA A 147 -0.15 18.01 3.26
C ALA A 147 0.97 18.75 4.01
N ALA A 148 1.75 19.57 3.30
CA ALA A 148 2.81 20.39 3.90
C ALA A 148 2.24 21.36 4.95
N ARG A 149 1.16 22.07 4.65
CA ARG A 149 0.51 22.97 5.62
C ARG A 149 -0.05 22.22 6.83
N ALA A 150 -0.48 20.98 6.62
CA ALA A 150 -1.02 20.13 7.69
C ALA A 150 0.05 19.38 8.48
N GLY A 151 1.32 19.43 8.08
CA GLY A 151 2.41 18.71 8.76
C GLY A 151 2.36 17.19 8.58
N VAL A 152 1.72 16.70 7.52
CA VAL A 152 1.70 15.28 7.13
C VAL A 152 2.48 15.06 5.84
N THR A 153 2.78 13.81 5.51
CA THR A 153 3.48 13.43 4.29
C THR A 153 2.63 12.48 3.47
N LEU A 154 2.45 12.78 2.19
CA LEU A 154 1.84 11.89 1.23
C LEU A 154 2.87 10.87 0.76
N LEU A 155 2.49 9.60 0.73
CA LEU A 155 3.32 8.51 0.23
C LEU A 155 2.72 7.99 -1.07
N LEU A 156 3.35 8.29 -2.20
CA LEU A 156 2.96 7.74 -3.49
C LEU A 156 3.39 6.28 -3.56
N GLU A 157 2.42 5.39 -3.75
CA GLU A 157 2.67 3.98 -4.00
C GLU A 157 2.84 3.71 -5.49
N ASN A 158 3.86 2.94 -5.87
CA ASN A 158 3.91 2.34 -7.19
C ASN A 158 2.90 1.19 -7.25
N GLU A 159 1.81 1.40 -7.98
CA GLU A 159 0.70 0.45 -8.12
C GLU A 159 0.51 0.09 -9.59
N HIS A 160 0.65 -1.21 -9.94
CA HIS A 160 0.63 -1.68 -11.34
C HIS A 160 -0.71 -1.43 -12.05
N ALA A 161 -1.82 -1.30 -11.30
CA ALA A 161 -3.12 -0.92 -11.85
C ALA A 161 -3.27 0.59 -12.09
N CYS A 162 -2.33 1.41 -11.56
CA CYS A 162 -2.26 2.85 -11.76
C CYS A 162 -1.18 3.22 -12.79
N TYR A 163 -1.12 4.50 -13.19
CA TYR A 163 -0.13 4.93 -14.18
C TYR A 163 1.32 4.76 -13.71
N ILE A 164 1.58 4.96 -12.43
CA ILE A 164 2.92 4.79 -11.84
C ILE A 164 2.99 3.41 -11.21
N GLY A 165 3.48 2.43 -11.98
CA GLY A 165 3.55 1.03 -11.57
C GLY A 165 4.93 0.57 -11.13
N THR A 166 5.99 1.27 -11.55
CA THR A 166 7.38 0.90 -11.30
C THR A 166 8.09 1.85 -10.33
N GLY A 167 9.17 1.38 -9.71
CA GLY A 167 10.01 2.21 -8.86
C GLY A 167 10.67 3.36 -9.63
N GLN A 168 11.10 3.11 -10.85
CA GLN A 168 11.71 4.14 -11.71
C GLN A 168 10.69 5.25 -12.05
N GLU A 169 9.44 4.89 -12.35
CA GLU A 169 8.37 5.87 -12.61
C GLU A 169 8.06 6.68 -11.35
N ALA A 170 7.92 6.01 -10.19
CA ALA A 170 7.65 6.67 -8.92
C ALA A 170 8.77 7.65 -8.52
N ALA A 171 10.03 7.26 -8.72
CA ALA A 171 11.18 8.11 -8.44
C ALA A 171 11.21 9.37 -9.34
N ARG A 172 10.87 9.24 -10.64
CA ARG A 172 10.78 10.40 -11.55
C ARG A 172 9.71 11.38 -11.10
N VAL A 173 8.53 10.89 -10.72
CA VAL A 173 7.43 11.75 -10.23
C VAL A 173 7.83 12.42 -8.92
N ALA A 174 8.42 11.70 -7.96
CA ALA A 174 8.88 12.28 -6.70
C ALA A 174 9.96 13.37 -6.93
N ALA A 175 10.90 13.12 -7.85
CA ALA A 175 11.91 14.10 -8.24
C ALA A 175 11.30 15.36 -8.88
N ALA A 176 10.32 15.18 -9.76
CA ALA A 176 9.66 16.29 -10.47
C ALA A 176 8.82 17.17 -9.53
N VAL A 177 8.09 16.56 -8.58
CA VAL A 177 7.33 17.30 -7.54
C VAL A 177 8.26 17.99 -6.55
N ASN A 178 9.43 17.39 -6.27
CA ASN A 178 10.51 17.94 -5.46
C ASN A 178 10.06 18.53 -4.10
N SER A 179 9.30 17.75 -3.33
CA SER A 179 8.80 18.17 -2.01
C SER A 179 9.18 17.15 -0.92
N PRO A 180 9.57 17.60 0.29
CA PRO A 180 9.76 16.70 1.41
C PRO A 180 8.44 16.07 1.91
N HIS A 181 7.29 16.62 1.51
CA HIS A 181 5.96 16.14 1.85
C HIS A 181 5.36 15.21 0.78
N LEU A 182 6.14 14.82 -0.26
CA LEU A 182 5.88 13.69 -1.13
C LEU A 182 7.04 12.71 -1.04
N ARG A 183 6.77 11.53 -0.49
CA ARG A 183 7.71 10.42 -0.40
C ARG A 183 7.09 9.20 -1.03
N LEU A 184 7.75 8.04 -0.96
CA LEU A 184 7.28 6.82 -1.61
C LEU A 184 6.96 5.72 -0.59
N VAL A 185 5.88 5.00 -0.85
CA VAL A 185 5.74 3.60 -0.47
C VAL A 185 6.40 2.79 -1.58
N TRP A 186 7.39 1.99 -1.24
CA TRP A 186 7.98 1.03 -2.16
C TRP A 186 7.27 -0.31 -2.07
N ASP A 187 6.67 -0.74 -3.15
CA ASP A 187 6.04 -2.06 -3.29
C ASP A 187 6.74 -2.88 -4.40
N PRO A 188 7.66 -3.79 -4.03
CA PRO A 188 8.34 -4.68 -4.98
C PRO A 188 7.38 -5.59 -5.75
N GLY A 189 6.26 -6.03 -5.13
CA GLY A 189 5.27 -6.87 -5.78
C GLY A 189 4.55 -6.16 -6.91
N ASN A 190 4.16 -4.91 -6.71
CA ASN A 190 3.59 -4.07 -7.77
C ASN A 190 4.58 -3.79 -8.89
N ALA A 191 5.84 -3.52 -8.57
CA ALA A 191 6.91 -3.32 -9.56
C ALA A 191 7.13 -4.59 -10.41
N PHE A 192 7.14 -5.77 -9.77
CA PHE A 192 7.22 -7.05 -10.44
C PHE A 192 6.04 -7.28 -11.41
N CYS A 193 4.81 -7.01 -10.97
CA CYS A 193 3.61 -7.08 -11.82
C CYS A 193 3.64 -6.07 -12.97
N ALA A 194 4.28 -4.92 -12.79
CA ALA A 194 4.49 -3.92 -13.84
C ALA A 194 5.63 -4.27 -14.80
N GLY A 195 6.35 -5.38 -14.57
CA GLY A 195 7.44 -5.87 -15.42
C GLY A 195 8.81 -5.26 -15.11
N GLU A 196 8.99 -4.60 -13.97
CA GLU A 196 10.28 -4.12 -13.50
C GLU A 196 11.00 -5.22 -12.72
N THR A 197 12.33 -5.21 -12.73
CA THR A 197 13.15 -5.96 -11.75
C THR A 197 13.15 -5.17 -10.43
N PRO A 198 12.40 -5.63 -9.39
CA PRO A 198 12.23 -4.81 -8.19
C PRO A 198 13.55 -4.53 -7.47
N TYR A 199 14.40 -5.54 -7.36
CA TYR A 199 15.76 -5.41 -6.85
C TYR A 199 16.75 -6.01 -7.86
N PRO A 200 17.85 -5.30 -8.23
CA PRO A 200 18.25 -4.01 -7.64
C PRO A 200 17.58 -2.77 -8.27
N ASP A 201 17.04 -2.85 -9.48
CA ASP A 201 16.77 -1.70 -10.35
C ASP A 201 15.70 -0.74 -9.76
N GLY A 202 14.54 -1.26 -9.40
CA GLY A 202 13.46 -0.47 -8.80
C GLY A 202 13.88 0.14 -7.45
N TYR A 203 14.48 -0.67 -6.58
CA TYR A 203 14.93 -0.20 -5.27
C TYR A 203 15.96 0.92 -5.36
N LEU A 204 16.96 0.81 -6.21
CA LEU A 204 17.97 1.85 -6.36
C LEU A 204 17.38 3.19 -6.83
N ALA A 205 16.31 3.14 -7.62
CA ALA A 205 15.60 4.35 -8.05
C ALA A 205 14.80 4.98 -6.90
N VAL A 206 14.05 4.19 -6.12
CA VAL A 206 13.17 4.72 -5.06
C VAL A 206 13.91 5.08 -3.77
N ARG A 207 15.11 4.52 -3.53
CA ARG A 207 15.88 4.67 -2.30
C ARG A 207 15.98 6.11 -1.77
N PRO A 208 16.23 7.16 -2.59
CA PRO A 208 16.29 8.55 -2.09
C PRO A 208 14.96 9.09 -1.54
N TYR A 209 13.85 8.47 -1.92
CA TYR A 209 12.49 8.93 -1.61
C TYR A 209 11.75 7.98 -0.68
N LEU A 210 12.32 6.82 -0.36
CA LEU A 210 11.69 5.76 0.44
C LEU A 210 11.33 6.26 1.84
N ALA A 211 10.06 6.09 2.22
CA ALA A 211 9.58 6.37 3.58
C ALA A 211 8.87 5.16 4.21
N HIS A 212 8.26 4.30 3.40
CA HIS A 212 7.52 3.14 3.83
C HIS A 212 7.66 2.01 2.81
N MET A 213 7.50 0.76 3.24
CA MET A 213 7.62 -0.40 2.36
C MET A 213 6.43 -1.32 2.53
N HIS A 214 5.81 -1.69 1.40
CA HIS A 214 4.88 -2.83 1.33
C HIS A 214 5.61 -4.10 0.91
N VAL A 215 5.12 -5.23 1.35
CA VAL A 215 5.68 -6.54 1.00
C VAL A 215 4.55 -7.49 0.64
N LYS A 216 4.61 -8.00 -0.57
CA LYS A 216 3.84 -9.13 -1.11
C LYS A 216 4.70 -9.84 -2.13
N ASP A 217 4.63 -11.16 -2.21
CA ASP A 217 5.48 -11.94 -3.11
C ASP A 217 4.67 -12.68 -4.17
N ALA A 218 5.25 -12.82 -5.34
CA ALA A 218 4.64 -13.45 -6.48
C ALA A 218 5.67 -14.21 -7.31
N ARG A 219 5.19 -15.23 -8.00
CA ARG A 219 5.94 -15.92 -9.06
C ARG A 219 5.20 -15.83 -10.38
N MET A 220 5.94 -15.87 -11.49
CA MET A 220 5.35 -15.89 -12.83
C MET A 220 4.97 -17.32 -13.21
N VAL A 221 3.68 -17.56 -13.43
CA VAL A 221 3.15 -18.86 -13.85
C VAL A 221 2.57 -18.77 -15.26
N ASP A 222 2.72 -19.85 -16.03
CA ASP A 222 2.09 -19.96 -17.35
C ASP A 222 0.62 -20.39 -17.20
N THR A 223 -0.30 -19.54 -17.66
CA THR A 223 -1.72 -19.83 -17.66
C THR A 223 -2.23 -20.19 -19.05
N PRO A 224 -3.18 -21.14 -19.19
CA PRO A 224 -3.62 -21.63 -20.49
C PRO A 224 -4.23 -20.56 -21.42
N HIS A 225 -4.80 -19.50 -20.85
CA HIS A 225 -5.59 -18.52 -21.62
C HIS A 225 -5.01 -17.08 -21.57
N HIS A 226 -4.09 -16.78 -20.65
CA HIS A 226 -3.60 -15.42 -20.43
C HIS A 226 -2.06 -15.29 -20.49
N GLY A 227 -1.36 -16.38 -20.91
CA GLY A 227 0.11 -16.40 -20.91
C GLY A 227 0.70 -16.35 -19.50
N ARG A 228 1.87 -15.74 -19.35
CA ARG A 228 2.52 -15.59 -18.05
C ARG A 228 1.81 -14.53 -17.21
N GLN A 229 1.41 -14.93 -16.01
CA GLN A 229 0.72 -14.07 -15.04
C GLN A 229 1.37 -14.20 -13.66
N PRO A 230 1.37 -13.13 -12.83
CA PRO A 230 1.80 -13.22 -11.45
C PRO A 230 0.80 -14.06 -10.64
N GLU A 231 1.31 -14.99 -9.86
CA GLU A 231 0.58 -15.76 -8.85
C GLU A 231 1.16 -15.42 -7.48
N TRP A 232 0.32 -14.96 -6.56
CA TRP A 232 0.74 -14.59 -5.21
C TRP A 232 1.16 -15.81 -4.41
N CYS A 233 2.20 -15.68 -3.60
CA CYS A 233 2.75 -16.75 -2.78
C CYS A 233 3.23 -16.23 -1.41
N VAL A 234 3.72 -17.14 -0.58
CA VAL A 234 4.35 -16.79 0.70
C VAL A 234 5.64 -15.99 0.45
N ILE A 235 5.90 -15.00 1.29
CA ILE A 235 7.09 -14.14 1.19
C ILE A 235 8.39 -14.98 1.18
N GLY A 236 9.21 -14.77 0.14
CA GLY A 236 10.46 -15.50 -0.10
C GLY A 236 10.30 -16.82 -0.85
N GLU A 237 9.08 -17.18 -1.29
CA GLU A 237 8.82 -18.32 -2.15
C GLU A 237 8.55 -17.94 -3.61
N GLY A 238 8.50 -16.64 -3.90
CA GLY A 238 8.28 -16.09 -5.24
C GLY A 238 9.57 -15.81 -6.01
N ASP A 239 9.41 -15.05 -7.08
CA ASP A 239 10.49 -14.66 -7.98
C ASP A 239 11.13 -13.29 -7.60
N ILE A 240 10.62 -12.62 -6.55
CA ILE A 240 11.14 -11.34 -6.09
C ILE A 240 12.33 -11.57 -5.16
N ASP A 241 13.48 -10.95 -5.44
CA ASP A 241 14.69 -11.07 -4.60
C ASP A 241 14.53 -10.26 -3.29
N TYR A 242 13.72 -10.78 -2.37
CA TYR A 242 13.58 -10.20 -1.04
C TYR A 242 14.86 -10.34 -0.19
N ALA A 243 15.67 -11.36 -0.43
CA ALA A 243 16.93 -11.50 0.29
C ALA A 243 17.89 -10.35 -0.02
N GLY A 244 18.08 -10.03 -1.30
CA GLY A 244 18.84 -8.86 -1.74
C GLY A 244 18.21 -7.55 -1.29
N GLN A 245 16.89 -7.42 -1.42
CA GLN A 245 16.15 -6.22 -1.02
C GLN A 245 16.32 -5.90 0.47
N PHE A 246 16.13 -6.88 1.36
CA PHE A 246 16.28 -6.68 2.80
C PHE A 246 17.72 -6.45 3.23
N ALA A 247 18.69 -7.10 2.57
CA ALA A 247 20.10 -6.83 2.80
C ALA A 247 20.46 -5.37 2.45
N ALA A 248 19.95 -4.87 1.32
CA ALA A 248 20.16 -3.48 0.91
C ALA A 248 19.50 -2.48 1.87
N LEU A 249 18.27 -2.73 2.33
CA LEU A 249 17.59 -1.91 3.34
C LEU A 249 18.38 -1.82 4.65
N LYS A 250 18.94 -2.97 5.11
CA LYS A 250 19.81 -3.00 6.30
C LYS A 250 21.07 -2.18 6.08
N GLN A 251 21.72 -2.34 4.92
CA GLN A 251 22.95 -1.60 4.56
C GLN A 251 22.70 -0.08 4.49
N ASP A 252 21.56 0.32 3.94
CA ASP A 252 21.16 1.73 3.82
C ASP A 252 20.61 2.32 5.15
N GLY A 253 20.56 1.53 6.22
CA GLY A 253 20.12 1.96 7.55
C GLY A 253 18.61 2.26 7.64
N TYR A 254 17.78 1.61 6.82
CA TYR A 254 16.34 1.76 6.91
C TYR A 254 15.82 1.20 8.24
N THR A 255 15.20 2.04 9.04
CA THR A 255 14.64 1.72 10.37
C THR A 255 13.12 1.80 10.43
N GLY A 256 12.49 2.17 9.31
CA GLY A 256 11.04 2.31 9.18
C GLY A 256 10.27 1.00 9.28
N TYR A 257 8.98 1.09 9.05
CA TYR A 257 8.09 -0.07 9.01
C TYR A 257 8.13 -0.76 7.65
N VAL A 258 8.03 -2.07 7.71
CA VAL A 258 7.78 -2.97 6.59
C VAL A 258 6.39 -3.54 6.81
N SER A 259 5.46 -3.18 5.95
CA SER A 259 4.04 -3.50 6.07
C SER A 259 3.69 -4.64 5.12
N LEU A 260 3.21 -5.75 5.68
CA LEU A 260 2.68 -6.86 4.88
C LEU A 260 1.38 -6.42 4.19
N GLU A 261 1.31 -6.58 2.87
CA GLU A 261 0.09 -6.52 2.08
C GLU A 261 -0.19 -7.91 1.48
N THR A 262 -0.92 -8.75 2.20
CA THR A 262 -1.13 -10.14 1.80
C THR A 262 -2.13 -10.22 0.65
N HIS A 263 -1.72 -10.78 -0.47
CA HIS A 263 -2.63 -11.17 -1.55
C HIS A 263 -2.73 -12.69 -1.70
N TYR A 264 -1.90 -13.42 -0.95
CA TYR A 264 -1.87 -14.88 -0.97
C TYR A 264 -2.98 -15.47 -0.10
N ILE A 265 -3.72 -16.41 -0.69
CA ILE A 265 -4.70 -17.24 0.02
C ILE A 265 -4.32 -18.69 -0.27
N PRO A 266 -3.97 -19.51 0.77
CA PRO A 266 -3.61 -20.90 0.56
C PRO A 266 -4.83 -21.74 0.07
N GLU A 267 -4.58 -22.84 -0.63
CA GLU A 267 -5.66 -23.72 -1.11
C GLU A 267 -6.45 -24.37 0.03
N ALA A 268 -5.74 -24.69 1.13
CA ALA A 268 -6.33 -25.30 2.33
C ALA A 268 -6.02 -24.47 3.57
N GLY A 269 -6.96 -24.41 4.53
CA GLY A 269 -6.80 -23.65 5.75
C GLY A 269 -8.03 -23.69 6.66
N SER A 270 -8.24 -22.61 7.41
CA SER A 270 -9.24 -22.50 8.49
C SER A 270 -10.66 -22.13 8.00
N GLY A 271 -10.84 -21.85 6.72
CA GLY A 271 -12.12 -21.43 6.16
C GLY A 271 -13.14 -22.57 6.00
N GLU A 272 -14.30 -22.23 5.46
CA GLU A 272 -15.38 -23.19 5.21
C GLU A 272 -14.90 -24.33 4.29
N ASN A 273 -15.28 -25.57 4.63
CA ASN A 273 -14.88 -26.78 3.92
C ASN A 273 -13.34 -26.99 3.85
N GLY A 274 -12.57 -26.44 4.79
CA GLY A 274 -11.13 -26.58 4.84
C GLY A 274 -10.37 -25.76 3.79
N ARG A 275 -10.99 -24.75 3.20
CA ARG A 275 -10.33 -23.80 2.29
C ARG A 275 -9.48 -22.81 3.06
N GLY A 276 -8.46 -22.26 2.40
CA GLY A 276 -7.66 -21.19 2.95
C GLY A 276 -8.44 -19.87 3.06
N THR A 277 -8.03 -19.05 3.99
CA THR A 277 -8.56 -17.71 4.22
C THR A 277 -7.46 -16.64 4.02
N ALA A 278 -7.84 -15.38 3.93
CA ALA A 278 -6.88 -14.28 3.91
C ALA A 278 -6.03 -14.25 5.20
N GLU A 279 -6.63 -14.57 6.36
CA GLU A 279 -5.89 -14.69 7.61
C GLU A 279 -4.86 -15.81 7.57
N ASP A 280 -5.21 -17.00 7.04
CA ASP A 280 -4.24 -18.10 6.90
C ASP A 280 -3.04 -17.66 6.05
N GLY A 281 -3.28 -16.99 4.93
CA GLY A 281 -2.23 -16.43 4.09
C GLY A 281 -1.39 -15.38 4.81
N SER A 282 -2.05 -14.47 5.51
CA SER A 282 -1.37 -13.42 6.30
C SER A 282 -0.49 -14.02 7.40
N ARG A 283 -0.96 -15.04 8.12
CA ARG A 283 -0.17 -15.73 9.15
C ARG A 283 1.09 -16.39 8.58
N LEU A 284 0.98 -17.06 7.43
CA LEU A 284 2.12 -17.65 6.73
C LEU A 284 3.12 -16.57 6.28
N CYS A 285 2.63 -15.48 5.68
CA CYS A 285 3.47 -14.38 5.21
C CYS A 285 4.11 -13.59 6.37
N LEU A 286 3.41 -13.35 7.49
CA LEU A 286 3.98 -12.73 8.69
C LEU A 286 5.12 -13.56 9.27
N ALA A 287 4.93 -14.88 9.39
CA ALA A 287 5.98 -15.79 9.88
C ALA A 287 7.21 -15.80 8.97
N ALA A 288 6.99 -15.73 7.64
CA ALA A 288 8.07 -15.67 6.67
C ALA A 288 8.82 -14.32 6.74
N LEU A 289 8.07 -13.21 6.82
CA LEU A 289 8.63 -11.85 6.86
C LEU A 289 9.49 -11.62 8.12
N GLN A 290 9.12 -12.18 9.27
CA GLN A 290 9.94 -12.11 10.49
C GLN A 290 11.38 -12.59 10.27
N ARG A 291 11.60 -13.61 9.41
CA ARG A 291 12.93 -14.16 9.13
C ARG A 291 13.83 -13.15 8.40
N PHE A 292 13.26 -12.26 7.59
CA PHE A 292 13.99 -11.20 6.90
C PHE A 292 14.28 -10.00 7.80
N LEU A 293 13.44 -9.78 8.83
CA LEU A 293 13.59 -8.65 9.77
C LEU A 293 14.56 -8.95 10.93
N ALA A 294 14.81 -10.22 11.21
CA ALA A 294 15.76 -10.70 12.24
C ALA A 294 17.28 -10.38 11.86
#